data_1df14e3aa9eff89c4cd30a0527dc54e1
#
_entry.id   1df14e3aa9eff89c4cd30a0527dc54e1
#
_cell.length_a   1.000
_cell.length_b   1.000
_cell.length_c   1.000
_cell.angle_alpha   90.00
_cell.angle_beta   90.00
_cell.angle_gamma   90.00
#
_symmetry.space_group_name_H-M   'P 1'
#
loop_
_entity.id
_entity.type
_entity.pdbx_description
1 polymer ?
#
loop_
_entity_poly.entity_id
_entity_poly.type
_entity_poly.pdbx_seq_one_letter_code
_entity_poly.pdbx_strand_id
1 'polypeptide(L)'
;MLTTAVRRLTDALTYHGPGAIRRKDPFPVYHPPHTLPLAASPEDGARYAPALIVLHWLTALTILAAVLLAVGREILDIPGADKALLAAHRAVGPAVLILLALRLPLRLFLGAPDHAGMAPATRRVATAAHAVLYLLLAAVPLLGWAATSALGKPVTLFGLVPLPALTGVDEDLADLLGDAHSFVAWTLVGLAGLHAVAALWHHLAERDGVLVAMLPERLSRRLETSRDA
;
A
#
# COMPACT_ATOMS: atom_id res chain seq x y z
N MET A 1 -21.64 -38.94 45.95
CA MET A 1 -20.36 -38.44 45.43
C MET A 1 -20.21 -36.93 45.47
N LEU A 2 -21.22 -36.15 45.85
CA LEU A 2 -21.15 -34.67 45.94
C LEU A 2 -20.54 -34.15 47.29
N THR A 3 -20.57 -34.96 48.32
CA THR A 3 -20.13 -34.55 49.67
C THR A 3 -18.61 -34.51 49.85
N THR A 4 -17.87 -35.22 49.02
CA THR A 4 -16.39 -35.27 49.10
C THR A 4 -15.69 -34.13 48.40
N ALA A 5 -16.34 -33.51 47.41
CA ALA A 5 -15.79 -32.36 46.66
C ALA A 5 -15.91 -31.03 47.43
N VAL A 6 -16.97 -30.86 48.22
CA VAL A 6 -17.19 -29.66 49.04
C VAL A 6 -16.19 -29.59 50.20
N ARG A 7 -15.82 -30.76 50.78
CA ARG A 7 -14.85 -30.85 51.91
C ARG A 7 -13.43 -30.49 51.52
N ARG A 8 -13.03 -30.70 50.24
CA ARG A 8 -11.70 -30.31 49.72
C ARG A 8 -11.57 -28.82 49.45
N LEU A 9 -12.68 -28.13 49.23
CA LEU A 9 -12.68 -26.68 48.98
C LEU A 9 -12.61 -25.87 50.28
N THR A 10 -13.14 -26.41 51.41
CA THR A 10 -13.07 -25.75 52.71
C THR A 10 -11.69 -25.92 53.36
N ASP A 11 -10.98 -27.06 53.14
CA ASP A 11 -9.65 -27.28 53.68
C ASP A 11 -8.55 -26.45 52.96
N ALA A 12 -8.82 -25.95 51.76
CA ALA A 12 -7.91 -25.08 51.03
C ALA A 12 -7.97 -23.61 51.47
N LEU A 13 -9.00 -23.22 52.23
CA LEU A 13 -9.20 -21.83 52.67
C LEU A 13 -8.75 -21.56 54.10
N THR A 14 -8.31 -22.58 54.86
CA THR A 14 -7.74 -22.41 56.19
C THR A 14 -6.23 -22.64 56.17
N TYR A 15 -5.49 -21.65 55.61
CA TYR A 15 -4.04 -21.58 55.76
C TYR A 15 -3.72 -21.05 57.18
N HIS A 16 -3.36 -21.94 58.06
CA HIS A 16 -2.73 -21.59 59.35
C HIS A 16 -1.24 -21.40 59.10
N GLY A 17 -0.82 -20.14 58.91
CA GLY A 17 0.59 -19.79 58.84
C GLY A 17 1.30 -19.97 60.19
N PRO A 18 2.51 -20.54 60.21
CA PRO A 18 3.33 -20.65 61.44
C PRO A 18 4.01 -19.32 61.75
N GLY A 19 3.85 -18.85 62.98
CA GLY A 19 4.86 -18.05 63.67
C GLY A 19 4.76 -16.52 63.47
N ALA A 20 4.60 -15.87 64.61
CA ALA A 20 4.69 -14.41 64.76
C ALA A 20 6.00 -13.86 64.19
N ILE A 21 5.91 -13.07 63.09
CA ILE A 21 7.02 -12.36 62.48
C ILE A 21 7.38 -11.19 63.40
N ARG A 22 8.57 -11.20 63.96
CA ARG A 22 9.20 -10.12 64.71
C ARG A 22 9.30 -8.87 63.80
N ARG A 23 8.61 -7.78 64.11
CA ARG A 23 8.69 -6.47 63.47
C ARG A 23 10.10 -5.89 63.61
N LYS A 24 11.04 -6.25 62.74
CA LYS A 24 12.31 -5.52 62.63
C LYS A 24 12.98 -5.64 61.23
N ASP A 25 12.39 -6.31 60.27
CA ASP A 25 12.99 -6.35 58.92
C ASP A 25 12.25 -5.36 58.00
N PRO A 26 12.97 -4.46 57.33
CA PRO A 26 12.37 -3.65 56.28
C PRO A 26 11.86 -4.60 55.18
N PHE A 27 10.63 -4.41 54.75
CA PHE A 27 10.05 -5.18 53.63
C PHE A 27 11.07 -5.31 52.52
N PRO A 28 11.38 -6.50 52.01
CA PRO A 28 12.21 -6.61 50.82
C PRO A 28 11.51 -5.83 49.70
N VAL A 29 12.15 -4.76 49.27
CA VAL A 29 11.71 -4.02 48.08
C VAL A 29 11.81 -5.02 46.93
N TYR A 30 10.67 -5.48 46.43
CA TYR A 30 10.61 -6.31 45.23
C TYR A 30 11.17 -5.47 44.08
N HIS A 31 12.41 -5.71 43.71
CA HIS A 31 12.98 -5.25 42.47
C HIS A 31 12.53 -6.25 41.38
N PRO A 32 11.55 -5.89 40.51
CA PRO A 32 11.26 -6.74 39.38
C PRO A 32 12.53 -6.87 38.54
N PRO A 33 12.84 -8.05 37.99
CA PRO A 33 13.99 -8.23 37.14
C PRO A 33 13.90 -7.20 35.99
N HIS A 34 14.94 -6.38 35.84
CA HIS A 34 15.04 -5.24 34.91
C HIS A 34 15.08 -5.63 33.43
N THR A 35 14.61 -6.83 33.06
CA THR A 35 14.57 -7.28 31.67
C THR A 35 13.35 -8.11 31.38
N LEU A 36 12.16 -7.56 31.60
CA LEU A 36 11.12 -7.84 30.62
C LEU A 36 11.49 -6.96 29.42
N PRO A 37 11.67 -7.52 28.21
CA PRO A 37 11.71 -6.67 27.04
C PRO A 37 10.44 -5.83 27.14
N LEU A 38 10.58 -4.50 27.22
CA LEU A 38 9.45 -3.62 27.00
C LEU A 38 8.79 -4.16 25.73
N ALA A 39 7.56 -4.64 25.87
CA ALA A 39 6.72 -4.85 24.72
C ALA A 39 6.89 -3.57 23.88
N ALA A 40 7.42 -3.73 22.65
CA ALA A 40 7.65 -2.60 21.77
C ALA A 40 6.41 -1.73 21.86
N SER A 41 6.61 -0.48 22.25
CA SER A 41 5.51 0.44 22.44
C SER A 41 4.67 0.37 21.17
N PRO A 42 3.32 0.37 21.23
CA PRO A 42 2.46 0.39 20.05
C PRO A 42 2.72 1.58 19.11
N GLU A 43 3.64 2.44 19.49
CA GLU A 43 4.03 3.71 18.88
C GLU A 43 5.10 3.59 17.77
N ASP A 44 5.80 2.48 17.63
CA ASP A 44 6.61 2.22 16.45
C ASP A 44 5.68 1.84 15.30
N GLY A 45 5.06 2.86 14.69
CA GLY A 45 4.10 2.72 13.59
C GLY A 45 4.62 1.72 12.56
N ALA A 46 4.01 0.54 12.50
CA ALA A 46 4.42 -0.53 11.61
C ALA A 46 4.47 0.01 10.18
N ARG A 47 5.66 0.05 9.58
CA ARG A 47 5.92 0.65 8.27
C ARG A 47 6.03 -0.44 7.21
N TYR A 48 5.72 -0.09 5.97
CA TYR A 48 6.04 -0.96 4.85
C TYR A 48 7.55 -1.10 4.66
N ALA A 49 7.98 -2.24 4.12
CA ALA A 49 9.38 -2.43 3.75
C ALA A 49 9.85 -1.32 2.78
N PRO A 50 11.05 -0.76 2.92
CA PRO A 50 11.53 0.36 2.11
C PRO A 50 11.42 0.12 0.60
N ALA A 51 11.66 -1.11 0.14
CA ALA A 51 11.49 -1.48 -1.26
C ALA A 51 10.05 -1.30 -1.75
N LEU A 52 9.05 -1.64 -0.93
CA LEU A 52 7.63 -1.43 -1.26
C LEU A 52 7.26 0.04 -1.32
N ILE A 53 7.82 0.85 -0.43
CA ILE A 53 7.63 2.32 -0.44
C ILE A 53 8.21 2.90 -1.74
N VAL A 54 9.44 2.54 -2.09
CA VAL A 54 10.08 3.01 -3.33
C VAL A 54 9.28 2.60 -4.56
N LEU A 55 8.91 1.32 -4.68
CA LEU A 55 8.11 0.83 -5.81
C LEU A 55 6.73 1.49 -5.86
N HIS A 56 6.11 1.81 -4.72
CA HIS A 56 4.85 2.54 -4.69
C HIS A 56 4.99 3.92 -5.33
N TRP A 57 5.95 4.70 -4.86
CA TRP A 57 6.14 6.07 -5.35
C TRP A 57 6.62 6.09 -6.79
N LEU A 58 7.50 5.17 -7.20
CA LEU A 58 7.88 5.03 -8.61
C LEU A 58 6.68 4.71 -9.50
N THR A 59 5.79 3.81 -9.07
CA THR A 59 4.55 3.49 -9.80
C THR A 59 3.65 4.72 -9.90
N ALA A 60 3.42 5.44 -8.79
CA ALA A 60 2.59 6.64 -8.77
C ALA A 60 3.14 7.75 -9.70
N LEU A 61 4.46 7.99 -9.67
CA LEU A 61 5.11 8.96 -10.53
C LEU A 61 5.07 8.55 -12.01
N THR A 62 5.23 7.27 -12.32
CA THR A 62 5.15 6.75 -13.70
C THR A 62 3.74 6.91 -14.25
N ILE A 63 2.70 6.62 -13.45
CA ILE A 63 1.30 6.84 -13.84
C ILE A 63 1.04 8.33 -14.08
N LEU A 64 1.47 9.18 -13.13
CA LEU A 64 1.32 10.63 -13.27
C LEU A 64 1.99 11.14 -14.55
N ALA A 65 3.21 10.70 -14.83
CA ALA A 65 3.91 11.06 -16.06
C ALA A 65 3.15 10.59 -17.31
N ALA A 66 2.66 9.34 -17.33
CA ALA A 66 1.88 8.82 -18.45
C ALA A 66 0.58 9.61 -18.68
N VAL A 67 -0.13 9.98 -17.60
CA VAL A 67 -1.34 10.81 -17.68
C VAL A 67 -1.01 12.22 -18.19
N LEU A 68 0.03 12.86 -17.65
CA LEU A 68 0.44 14.20 -18.11
C LEU A 68 0.86 14.20 -19.57
N LEU A 69 1.53 13.14 -20.06
CA LEU A 69 1.88 12.99 -21.47
C LEU A 69 0.64 12.82 -22.36
N ALA A 70 -0.36 12.04 -21.90
CA ALA A 70 -1.61 11.84 -22.63
C ALA A 70 -2.46 13.11 -22.68
N VAL A 71 -2.66 13.77 -21.53
CA VAL A 71 -3.46 15.00 -21.44
C VAL A 71 -2.74 16.18 -22.10
N GLY A 72 -1.43 16.29 -21.91
CA GLY A 72 -0.62 17.33 -22.55
C GLY A 72 -0.70 17.31 -24.07
N ARG A 73 -0.80 16.12 -24.66
CA ARG A 73 -1.03 15.97 -26.12
C ARG A 73 -2.30 16.65 -26.60
N GLU A 74 -3.35 16.66 -25.76
CA GLU A 74 -4.67 17.19 -26.15
C GLU A 74 -4.80 18.70 -25.88
N ILE A 75 -4.08 19.21 -24.88
CA ILE A 75 -4.22 20.61 -24.45
C ILE A 75 -3.10 21.55 -24.96
N LEU A 76 -1.93 20.98 -25.33
CA LEU A 76 -0.82 21.79 -25.83
C LEU A 76 -0.93 21.97 -27.35
N ASP A 77 -1.28 23.18 -27.78
CA ASP A 77 -1.33 23.55 -29.20
C ASP A 77 0.08 23.97 -29.71
N ILE A 78 1.02 23.02 -29.64
CA ILE A 78 2.40 23.19 -30.11
C ILE A 78 2.60 22.27 -31.32
N PRO A 79 2.98 22.81 -32.51
CA PRO A 79 3.19 22.00 -33.69
C PRO A 79 4.15 20.84 -33.47
N GLY A 80 3.69 19.60 -33.69
CA GLY A 80 4.47 18.37 -33.53
C GLY A 80 4.58 17.84 -32.11
N ALA A 81 4.11 18.56 -31.10
CA ALA A 81 4.13 18.09 -29.71
C ALA A 81 3.21 16.88 -29.49
N ASP A 82 2.06 16.85 -30.19
CA ASP A 82 1.10 15.73 -30.12
C ASP A 82 1.75 14.36 -30.39
N LYS A 83 2.57 14.27 -31.44
CA LYS A 83 3.28 13.06 -31.85
C LYS A 83 4.38 12.69 -30.85
N ALA A 84 5.15 13.67 -30.38
CA ALA A 84 6.23 13.47 -29.44
C ALA A 84 5.69 13.00 -28.07
N LEU A 85 4.63 13.66 -27.58
CA LEU A 85 3.99 13.29 -26.31
C LEU A 85 3.34 11.90 -26.37
N LEU A 86 2.68 11.54 -27.49
CA LEU A 86 2.13 10.21 -27.70
C LEU A 86 3.24 9.15 -27.78
N ALA A 87 4.34 9.44 -28.45
CA ALA A 87 5.48 8.53 -28.50
C ALA A 87 6.09 8.31 -27.09
N ALA A 88 6.24 9.38 -26.32
CA ALA A 88 6.71 9.31 -24.93
C ALA A 88 5.72 8.53 -24.03
N HIS A 89 4.41 8.77 -24.15
CA HIS A 89 3.38 8.02 -23.43
C HIS A 89 3.48 6.50 -23.72
N ARG A 90 3.58 6.13 -24.99
CA ARG A 90 3.73 4.74 -25.42
C ARG A 90 5.03 4.09 -24.93
N ALA A 91 6.09 4.88 -24.78
CA ALA A 91 7.39 4.39 -24.30
C ALA A 91 7.41 4.20 -22.76
N VAL A 92 6.68 5.04 -22.02
CA VAL A 92 6.59 4.98 -20.54
C VAL A 92 5.54 3.97 -20.06
N GLY A 93 4.43 3.82 -20.80
CA GLY A 93 3.32 2.95 -20.38
C GLY A 93 3.72 1.54 -19.96
N PRO A 94 4.51 0.79 -20.73
CA PRO A 94 4.95 -0.57 -20.38
C PRO A 94 5.77 -0.66 -19.07
N ALA A 95 6.41 0.43 -18.64
CA ALA A 95 7.15 0.46 -17.38
C ALA A 95 6.25 0.20 -16.17
N VAL A 96 4.96 0.57 -16.24
CA VAL A 96 3.96 0.29 -15.20
C VAL A 96 3.84 -1.23 -14.97
N LEU A 97 3.87 -2.05 -16.03
CA LEU A 97 3.81 -3.52 -15.92
C LEU A 97 5.04 -4.08 -15.22
N ILE A 98 6.22 -3.54 -15.49
CA ILE A 98 7.46 -3.96 -14.82
C ILE A 98 7.39 -3.62 -13.32
N LEU A 99 6.98 -2.39 -13.00
CA LEU A 99 6.83 -1.96 -11.60
C LEU A 99 5.78 -2.80 -10.88
N LEU A 100 4.68 -3.14 -11.54
CA LEU A 100 3.65 -4.04 -11.01
C LEU A 100 4.21 -5.45 -10.76
N ALA A 101 4.93 -6.02 -11.75
CA ALA A 101 5.53 -7.35 -11.67
C ALA A 101 6.56 -7.47 -10.53
N LEU A 102 7.24 -6.37 -10.20
CA LEU A 102 8.14 -6.31 -9.04
C LEU A 102 7.39 -6.11 -7.73
N ARG A 103 6.40 -5.20 -7.74
CA ARG A 103 5.72 -4.79 -6.53
C ARG A 103 4.75 -5.84 -6.00
N LEU A 104 3.98 -6.50 -6.87
CA LEU A 104 2.93 -7.43 -6.44
C LEU A 104 3.50 -8.66 -5.72
N PRO A 105 4.50 -9.39 -6.24
CA PRO A 105 5.12 -10.48 -5.50
C PRO A 105 5.75 -10.01 -4.20
N LEU A 106 6.50 -8.91 -4.23
CA LEU A 106 7.15 -8.37 -3.03
C LEU A 106 6.12 -8.03 -1.95
N ARG A 107 4.94 -7.49 -2.34
CA ARG A 107 3.83 -7.19 -1.44
C ARG A 107 3.21 -8.45 -0.83
N LEU A 108 3.12 -9.54 -1.62
CA LEU A 108 2.62 -10.83 -1.13
C LEU A 108 3.59 -11.51 -0.17
N PHE A 109 4.90 -11.41 -0.42
CA PHE A 109 5.94 -12.01 0.44
C PHE A 109 6.18 -11.22 1.73
N LEU A 110 6.25 -9.89 1.66
CA LEU A 110 6.58 -9.04 2.82
C LEU A 110 5.34 -8.65 3.65
N GLY A 111 4.15 -8.87 3.12
CA GLY A 111 2.91 -8.52 3.81
C GLY A 111 2.63 -7.01 3.91
N ALA A 112 1.61 -6.64 4.67
CA ALA A 112 1.27 -5.29 5.09
C ALA A 112 1.54 -5.14 6.59
N PRO A 113 1.92 -3.95 7.04
CA PRO A 113 1.88 -3.65 8.46
C PRO A 113 0.44 -3.84 9.00
N ASP A 114 0.36 -4.38 10.21
CA ASP A 114 -0.93 -4.48 10.88
C ASP A 114 -1.25 -3.12 11.53
N HIS A 115 -2.28 -2.47 11.03
CA HIS A 115 -2.79 -1.25 11.64
C HIS A 115 -3.74 -1.65 12.78
N ALA A 116 -3.19 -1.77 13.99
CA ALA A 116 -3.94 -2.07 15.19
C ALA A 116 -5.04 -1.00 15.38
N GLY A 117 -6.30 -1.45 15.51
CA GLY A 117 -7.45 -0.55 15.70
C GLY A 117 -8.28 -0.26 14.45
N MET A 118 -7.84 -0.61 13.25
CA MET A 118 -8.67 -0.43 12.04
C MET A 118 -9.90 -1.36 12.08
N ALA A 119 -11.09 -0.77 11.92
CA ALA A 119 -12.34 -1.53 11.87
C ALA A 119 -12.33 -2.60 10.76
N PRO A 120 -12.89 -3.80 10.99
CA PRO A 120 -12.87 -4.88 10.00
C PRO A 120 -13.51 -4.50 8.66
N ALA A 121 -14.54 -3.64 8.67
CA ALA A 121 -15.17 -3.14 7.45
C ALA A 121 -14.21 -2.26 6.64
N THR A 122 -13.53 -1.31 7.28
CA THR A 122 -12.53 -0.43 6.65
C THR A 122 -11.40 -1.24 6.03
N ARG A 123 -10.89 -2.26 6.75
CA ARG A 123 -9.85 -3.17 6.25
C ARG A 123 -10.30 -3.93 4.99
N ARG A 124 -11.56 -4.42 4.94
CA ARG A 124 -12.10 -5.09 3.76
C ARG A 124 -12.20 -4.13 2.57
N VAL A 125 -12.71 -2.93 2.77
CA VAL A 125 -12.80 -1.89 1.73
C VAL A 125 -11.41 -1.54 1.20
N ALA A 126 -10.44 -1.30 2.07
CA ALA A 126 -9.06 -1.03 1.68
C ALA A 126 -8.44 -2.17 0.87
N THR A 127 -8.67 -3.42 1.28
CA THR A 127 -8.18 -4.61 0.56
C THR A 127 -8.80 -4.70 -0.83
N ALA A 128 -10.13 -4.50 -0.94
CA ALA A 128 -10.83 -4.51 -2.22
C ALA A 128 -10.36 -3.38 -3.14
N ALA A 129 -10.20 -2.17 -2.61
CA ALA A 129 -9.68 -1.02 -3.36
C ALA A 129 -8.27 -1.30 -3.91
N HIS A 130 -7.37 -1.85 -3.11
CA HIS A 130 -6.04 -2.24 -3.58
C HIS A 130 -6.09 -3.33 -4.66
N ALA A 131 -6.95 -4.34 -4.51
CA ALA A 131 -7.11 -5.39 -5.52
C ALA A 131 -7.57 -4.81 -6.86
N VAL A 132 -8.57 -3.91 -6.83
CA VAL A 132 -9.05 -3.22 -8.04
C VAL A 132 -7.95 -2.33 -8.64
N LEU A 133 -7.21 -1.58 -7.83
CA LEU A 133 -6.09 -0.77 -8.32
C LEU A 133 -5.02 -1.64 -8.99
N TYR A 134 -4.65 -2.78 -8.44
CA TYR A 134 -3.70 -3.71 -9.08
C TYR A 134 -4.22 -4.26 -10.40
N LEU A 135 -5.52 -4.59 -10.48
CA LEU A 135 -6.15 -5.04 -11.72
C LEU A 135 -6.09 -3.96 -12.80
N LEU A 136 -6.44 -2.72 -12.44
CA LEU A 136 -6.40 -1.58 -13.37
C LEU A 136 -4.96 -1.25 -13.79
N LEU A 137 -3.98 -1.35 -12.89
CA LEU A 137 -2.56 -1.19 -13.20
C LEU A 137 -2.03 -2.20 -14.22
N ALA A 138 -2.61 -3.39 -14.28
CA ALA A 138 -2.32 -4.37 -15.34
C ALA A 138 -3.11 -4.06 -16.62
N ALA A 139 -4.41 -3.83 -16.49
CA ALA A 139 -5.32 -3.67 -17.63
C ALA A 139 -4.99 -2.46 -18.51
N VAL A 140 -4.73 -1.29 -17.90
CA VAL A 140 -4.47 -0.05 -18.65
C VAL A 140 -3.29 -0.21 -19.62
N PRO A 141 -2.07 -0.53 -19.20
CA PRO A 141 -0.95 -0.65 -20.14
C PRO A 141 -1.09 -1.81 -21.12
N LEU A 142 -1.75 -2.90 -20.75
CA LEU A 142 -2.02 -4.02 -21.66
C LEU A 142 -2.98 -3.62 -22.77
N LEU A 143 -4.05 -2.89 -22.46
CA LEU A 143 -4.99 -2.38 -23.46
C LEU A 143 -4.31 -1.39 -24.41
N GLY A 144 -3.51 -0.47 -23.88
CA GLY A 144 -2.76 0.49 -24.72
C GLY A 144 -1.70 -0.18 -25.60
N TRP A 145 -1.06 -1.23 -25.09
CA TRP A 145 -0.11 -2.03 -25.87
C TRP A 145 -0.84 -2.78 -26.98
N ALA A 146 -1.95 -3.46 -26.67
CA ALA A 146 -2.75 -4.17 -27.65
C ALA A 146 -3.32 -3.24 -28.73
N ALA A 147 -3.85 -2.07 -28.35
CA ALA A 147 -4.34 -1.06 -29.28
C ALA A 147 -3.22 -0.55 -30.23
N THR A 148 -2.02 -0.30 -29.69
CA THR A 148 -0.87 0.15 -30.49
C THR A 148 -0.41 -0.95 -31.43
N SER A 149 -0.46 -2.23 -31.01
CA SER A 149 -0.15 -3.39 -31.86
C SER A 149 -1.17 -3.55 -32.99
N ALA A 150 -2.46 -3.38 -32.69
CA ALA A 150 -3.53 -3.42 -33.70
C ALA A 150 -3.43 -2.32 -34.76
N LEU A 151 -2.82 -1.16 -34.42
CA LEU A 151 -2.46 -0.11 -35.37
C LEU A 151 -1.22 -0.47 -36.23
N GLY A 152 -0.60 -1.64 -36.05
CA GLY A 152 0.64 -1.99 -36.74
C GLY A 152 1.85 -1.15 -36.30
N LYS A 153 1.78 -0.46 -35.15
CA LYS A 153 2.86 0.39 -34.65
C LYS A 153 3.72 -0.35 -33.63
N PRO A 154 5.05 -0.16 -33.63
CA PRO A 154 5.90 -0.76 -32.63
C PRO A 154 5.67 -0.17 -31.26
N VAL A 155 5.63 -1.01 -30.23
CA VAL A 155 5.69 -0.64 -28.82
C VAL A 155 7.10 -0.88 -28.31
N THR A 156 7.64 0.10 -27.61
CA THR A 156 9.00 0.01 -27.07
C THR A 156 8.99 0.41 -25.59
N LEU A 157 9.78 -0.27 -24.79
CA LEU A 157 10.04 0.15 -23.42
C LEU A 157 11.10 1.26 -23.42
N PHE A 158 10.73 2.44 -22.95
CA PHE A 158 11.57 3.66 -22.95
C PHE A 158 12.15 4.06 -24.31
N GLY A 159 11.54 3.64 -25.42
CA GLY A 159 12.06 3.86 -26.76
C GLY A 159 13.26 3.00 -27.14
N LEU A 160 13.71 2.09 -26.29
CA LEU A 160 14.95 1.33 -26.44
C LEU A 160 14.71 -0.15 -26.75
N VAL A 161 13.82 -0.80 -26.00
CA VAL A 161 13.60 -2.24 -26.10
C VAL A 161 12.29 -2.49 -26.84
N PRO A 162 12.29 -3.09 -28.04
CA PRO A 162 11.08 -3.42 -28.76
C PRO A 162 10.33 -4.55 -28.03
N LEU A 163 9.03 -4.40 -27.92
CA LEU A 163 8.13 -5.39 -27.36
C LEU A 163 7.38 -6.12 -28.48
N PRO A 164 7.05 -7.41 -28.34
CA PRO A 164 6.31 -8.15 -29.36
C PRO A 164 4.91 -7.55 -29.56
N ALA A 165 4.37 -7.67 -30.77
CA ALA A 165 2.97 -7.32 -31.02
C ALA A 165 2.05 -8.29 -30.27
N LEU A 166 1.01 -7.74 -29.60
CA LEU A 166 0.00 -8.54 -28.88
C LEU A 166 -1.16 -8.96 -29.80
N THR A 167 -1.39 -8.23 -30.89
CA THR A 167 -2.47 -8.46 -31.85
C THR A 167 -1.95 -8.34 -33.28
N GLY A 168 -2.69 -8.89 -34.24
CA GLY A 168 -2.52 -8.53 -35.66
C GLY A 168 -2.96 -7.11 -35.93
N VAL A 169 -2.68 -6.63 -37.16
CA VAL A 169 -3.15 -5.30 -37.62
C VAL A 169 -4.63 -5.36 -37.93
N ASP A 170 -5.43 -4.52 -37.28
CA ASP A 170 -6.88 -4.44 -37.41
C ASP A 170 -7.34 -3.08 -36.86
N GLU A 171 -7.86 -2.21 -37.71
CA GLU A 171 -8.24 -0.85 -37.33
C GLU A 171 -9.45 -0.81 -36.40
N ASP A 172 -10.48 -1.66 -36.64
CA ASP A 172 -11.67 -1.72 -35.80
C ASP A 172 -11.31 -2.21 -34.38
N LEU A 173 -10.43 -3.19 -34.29
CA LEU A 173 -9.89 -3.66 -33.00
C LEU A 173 -9.05 -2.57 -32.32
N ALA A 174 -8.26 -1.81 -33.08
CA ALA A 174 -7.45 -0.74 -32.53
C ALA A 174 -8.30 0.37 -31.88
N ASP A 175 -9.39 0.75 -32.53
CA ASP A 175 -10.33 1.75 -32.02
C ASP A 175 -11.03 1.23 -30.74
N LEU A 176 -11.55 0.00 -30.77
CA LEU A 176 -12.19 -0.63 -29.61
C LEU A 176 -11.24 -0.70 -28.41
N LEU A 177 -10.01 -1.15 -28.63
CA LEU A 177 -9.01 -1.26 -27.55
C LEU A 177 -8.53 0.12 -27.07
N GLY A 178 -8.47 1.11 -27.96
CA GLY A 178 -8.15 2.50 -27.63
C GLY A 178 -9.21 3.15 -26.73
N ASP A 179 -10.48 2.96 -27.06
CA ASP A 179 -11.61 3.43 -26.25
C ASP A 179 -11.63 2.73 -24.89
N ALA A 180 -11.47 1.41 -24.88
CA ALA A 180 -11.38 0.63 -23.64
C ALA A 180 -10.19 1.09 -22.78
N HIS A 181 -9.00 1.33 -23.38
CA HIS A 181 -7.83 1.87 -22.68
C HIS A 181 -8.16 3.21 -22.03
N SER A 182 -8.75 4.12 -22.76
CA SER A 182 -9.10 5.46 -22.27
C SER A 182 -10.09 5.39 -21.11
N PHE A 183 -11.16 4.61 -21.25
CA PHE A 183 -12.15 4.43 -20.20
C PHE A 183 -11.54 3.83 -18.90
N VAL A 184 -10.76 2.76 -19.04
CA VAL A 184 -10.12 2.08 -17.89
C VAL A 184 -9.03 2.97 -17.28
N ALA A 185 -8.31 3.76 -18.09
CA ALA A 185 -7.31 4.71 -17.61
C ALA A 185 -7.92 5.82 -16.75
N TRP A 186 -9.02 6.44 -17.18
CA TRP A 186 -9.73 7.44 -16.38
C TRP A 186 -10.34 6.84 -15.12
N THR A 187 -10.80 5.59 -15.18
CA THR A 187 -11.24 4.84 -13.98
C THR A 187 -10.07 4.66 -12.99
N LEU A 188 -8.88 4.30 -13.48
CA LEU A 188 -7.68 4.20 -12.65
C LEU A 188 -7.33 5.55 -12.02
N VAL A 189 -7.35 6.65 -12.80
CA VAL A 189 -7.05 8.01 -12.31
C VAL A 189 -8.04 8.41 -11.20
N GLY A 190 -9.34 8.20 -11.41
CA GLY A 190 -10.36 8.49 -10.41
C GLY A 190 -10.16 7.68 -9.12
N LEU A 191 -9.91 6.37 -9.26
CA LEU A 191 -9.71 5.49 -8.10
C LEU A 191 -8.38 5.79 -7.36
N ALA A 192 -7.31 6.11 -8.09
CA ALA A 192 -6.04 6.52 -7.50
C ALA A 192 -6.17 7.87 -6.78
N GLY A 193 -6.94 8.81 -7.34
CA GLY A 193 -7.28 10.06 -6.67
C GLY A 193 -8.07 9.83 -5.38
N LEU A 194 -9.09 8.98 -5.41
CA LEU A 194 -9.87 8.61 -4.22
C LEU A 194 -8.99 7.90 -3.17
N HIS A 195 -8.08 7.02 -3.61
CA HIS A 195 -7.11 6.37 -2.72
C HIS A 195 -6.19 7.39 -2.04
N ALA A 196 -5.69 8.39 -2.77
CA ALA A 196 -4.87 9.45 -2.19
C ALA A 196 -5.66 10.33 -1.20
N VAL A 197 -6.91 10.67 -1.53
CA VAL A 197 -7.83 11.41 -0.63
C VAL A 197 -8.12 10.60 0.64
N ALA A 198 -8.38 9.30 0.51
CA ALA A 198 -8.59 8.42 1.66
C ALA A 198 -7.36 8.37 2.57
N ALA A 199 -6.14 8.22 2.00
CA ALA A 199 -4.90 8.23 2.78
C ALA A 199 -4.69 9.57 3.51
N LEU A 200 -5.04 10.68 2.87
CA LEU A 200 -4.98 12.02 3.48
C LEU A 200 -6.03 12.19 4.58
N TRP A 201 -7.24 11.67 4.38
CA TRP A 201 -8.30 11.65 5.40
C TRP A 201 -7.85 10.87 6.65
N HIS A 202 -7.31 9.67 6.46
CA HIS A 202 -6.75 8.86 7.55
C HIS A 202 -5.66 9.63 8.32
N HIS A 203 -4.82 10.38 7.62
CA HIS A 203 -3.77 11.19 8.26
C HIS A 203 -4.32 12.38 9.04
N LEU A 204 -5.28 13.13 8.48
CA LEU A 204 -5.76 14.40 9.03
C LEU A 204 -6.88 14.21 10.05
N ALA A 205 -7.84 13.31 9.77
CA ALA A 205 -9.03 13.09 10.59
C ALA A 205 -8.86 11.93 11.57
N GLU A 206 -8.48 10.74 11.07
CA GLU A 206 -8.36 9.52 11.88
C GLU A 206 -7.03 9.45 12.66
N ARG A 207 -5.99 10.09 12.14
CA ARG A 207 -4.63 10.16 12.73
C ARG A 207 -4.04 8.77 13.01
N ASP A 208 -4.34 7.78 12.17
CA ASP A 208 -4.02 6.36 12.37
C ASP A 208 -2.69 5.90 11.76
N GLY A 209 -1.89 6.79 11.20
CA GLY A 209 -0.56 6.47 10.66
C GLY A 209 -0.56 5.78 9.29
N VAL A 210 -1.71 5.51 8.64
CA VAL A 210 -1.79 4.82 7.34
C VAL A 210 -0.94 5.51 6.27
N LEU A 211 -1.03 6.84 6.16
CA LEU A 211 -0.20 7.61 5.21
C LEU A 211 1.29 7.52 5.57
N VAL A 212 1.61 7.68 6.86
CA VAL A 212 2.99 7.68 7.36
C VAL A 212 3.70 6.36 7.09
N ALA A 213 2.97 5.23 7.18
CA ALA A 213 3.49 3.90 6.87
C ALA A 213 4.03 3.76 5.43
N MET A 214 3.57 4.61 4.49
CA MET A 214 3.96 4.58 3.08
C MET A 214 4.87 5.76 2.67
N LEU A 215 5.26 6.62 3.62
CA LEU A 215 6.17 7.73 3.34
C LEU A 215 7.64 7.32 3.49
N PRO A 216 8.57 7.92 2.71
CA PRO A 216 10.00 7.81 2.97
C PRO A 216 10.35 8.27 4.39
N GLU A 217 11.29 7.60 5.04
CA GLU A 217 11.62 7.81 6.47
C GLU A 217 11.91 9.27 6.83
N ARG A 218 12.62 10.00 5.97
CA ARG A 218 12.93 11.42 6.20
C ARG A 218 11.67 12.30 6.28
N LEU A 219 10.64 11.94 5.54
CA LEU A 219 9.39 12.70 5.48
C LEU A 219 8.47 12.32 6.64
N SER A 220 8.41 11.03 7.01
CA SER A 220 7.62 10.57 8.15
C SER A 220 8.07 11.21 9.46
N ARG A 221 9.37 11.23 9.74
CA ARG A 221 9.95 11.87 10.95
C ARG A 221 9.58 13.35 11.07
N ARG A 222 9.53 14.10 9.96
CA ARG A 222 9.12 15.51 9.97
C ARG A 222 7.65 15.71 10.34
N LEU A 223 6.77 14.81 9.85
CA LEU A 223 5.34 14.89 10.16
C LEU A 223 5.04 14.45 11.59
N GLU A 224 5.79 13.53 12.15
CA GLU A 224 5.68 13.10 13.54
C GLU A 224 6.11 14.23 14.49
N THR A 225 7.27 14.87 14.26
CA THR A 225 7.74 16.02 15.07
C THR A 225 6.80 17.23 15.00
N SER A 226 6.08 17.44 13.92
CA SER A 226 5.11 18.54 13.80
C SER A 226 3.77 18.27 14.48
N ARG A 227 3.48 17.03 14.89
CA ARG A 227 2.28 16.65 15.64
C ARG A 227 2.43 16.82 17.15
N ASP A 228 3.67 16.80 17.64
CA ASP A 228 4.02 16.92 19.06
C ASP A 228 4.34 18.36 19.48
N ALA A 229 4.38 19.31 18.53
CA ALA A 229 4.61 20.74 18.72
C ALA A 229 3.29 21.52 18.70
#